data_e47a85ffefdb57a0ea33b4232d846834
#
_entry.id   e47a85ffefdb57a0ea33b4232d846834
#
_cell.length_a   1.000
_cell.length_b   1.000
_cell.length_c   1.000
_cell.angle_alpha   90.00
_cell.angle_beta   90.00
_cell.angle_gamma   90.00
#
_symmetry.space_group_name_H-M   'P 1'
#
loop_
_entity.id
_entity.type
_entity.pdbx_description
1 polymer ?
#
loop_
_entity_poly.entity_id
_entity_poly.type
_entity_poly.pdbx_seq_one_letter_code
_entity_poly.pdbx_strand_id
1 'polypeptide(L)'
;MTLEHGIHYIGVNDYDIRLFEGQYHVPNGMAYNSYIIADEKTAVMDSVDKHFSAEWLANIKKLLGDKKPDYIVVQHMEPDHSACLADFLAEYPETAVVANAKAFTMMDNFFGKDLCKNKLVINDGNTLKLGERELKFIFAPMVHWPEVTVTYVDKDKTLFSADGFGKFGTLDTDEDWACEARRYYFGIVGKYGAQVQALLKKAAALDIERICPLHGPVLNENLGYYIGLYNTWSSYGVESEGVCIAYTSVYGNTEKAAERLAEQLKALGCPKVAMNNLALCDPAEAVEDAFRYGKLVLASPTYNGDVFPFMKHFIDALCERNYQNRTIGLIENGSWAPIAAKKMRAAFEKSRNITFTDTTVTVTSALNDDSRAKIDALAKELCR
;
A
#
# COMPACT_ATOMS: atom_id res chain seq x y z
N MET A 1 22.42 0.09 12.08
CA MET A 1 21.77 0.80 13.22
C MET A 1 21.33 -0.24 14.22
N THR A 2 21.68 -0.11 15.51
CA THR A 2 21.18 -1.00 16.58
C THR A 2 19.84 -0.44 17.03
N LEU A 3 18.79 -1.19 16.79
CA LEU A 3 17.52 -0.98 17.49
C LEU A 3 17.73 -1.61 18.87
N GLU A 4 17.35 -0.97 19.94
CA GLU A 4 17.61 -1.40 21.33
C GLU A 4 17.48 -2.94 21.54
N HIS A 5 18.20 -3.46 22.54
CA HIS A 5 18.05 -4.84 23.04
C HIS A 5 18.37 -6.00 22.07
N GLY A 6 19.37 -5.87 21.18
CA GLY A 6 19.82 -7.02 20.35
C GLY A 6 19.04 -7.22 19.05
N ILE A 7 18.18 -6.28 18.66
CA ILE A 7 17.60 -6.20 17.33
C ILE A 7 18.42 -5.21 16.50
N HIS A 8 18.88 -5.61 15.34
CA HIS A 8 19.76 -4.83 14.48
C HIS A 8 19.19 -4.74 13.07
N TYR A 9 19.15 -3.53 12.52
CA TYR A 9 18.79 -3.31 11.13
C TYR A 9 19.99 -3.65 10.22
N ILE A 10 19.74 -4.44 9.20
CA ILE A 10 20.72 -4.88 8.19
C ILE A 10 20.23 -4.73 6.75
N GLY A 11 19.10 -4.04 6.57
CA GLY A 11 18.52 -3.77 5.25
C GLY A 11 19.31 -2.77 4.41
N VAL A 12 18.77 -2.39 3.28
CA VAL A 12 19.39 -1.53 2.26
C VAL A 12 18.39 -0.49 1.74
N ASN A 13 18.91 0.59 1.14
CA ASN A 13 18.13 1.56 0.39
C ASN A 13 18.45 1.43 -1.11
N ASP A 14 17.42 1.40 -1.94
CA ASP A 14 17.53 1.49 -3.39
C ASP A 14 17.17 2.90 -3.86
N TYR A 15 18.17 3.66 -4.27
CA TYR A 15 18.00 5.04 -4.78
C TYR A 15 17.76 5.09 -6.29
N ASP A 16 17.98 3.97 -6.99
CA ASP A 16 17.97 3.90 -8.45
C ASP A 16 16.67 3.32 -9.02
N ILE A 17 15.90 2.62 -8.20
CA ILE A 17 14.59 2.09 -8.62
C ILE A 17 13.64 3.23 -8.99
N ARG A 18 12.98 3.08 -10.15
CA ARG A 18 12.01 4.06 -10.65
C ARG A 18 10.57 3.60 -10.57
N LEU A 19 10.37 2.30 -10.71
CA LEU A 19 9.05 1.65 -10.67
C LEU A 19 9.11 0.46 -9.73
N PHE A 20 8.46 0.58 -8.57
CA PHE A 20 8.22 -0.55 -7.67
C PHE A 20 7.14 -1.46 -8.26
N GLU A 21 7.29 -2.77 -8.16
CA GLU A 21 6.44 -3.77 -8.83
C GLU A 21 6.22 -3.50 -10.34
N GLY A 22 7.13 -2.76 -10.99
CA GLY A 22 7.02 -2.40 -12.39
C GLY A 22 5.89 -1.42 -12.73
N GLN A 23 5.22 -0.83 -11.75
CA GLN A 23 4.06 0.05 -11.96
C GLN A 23 3.99 1.30 -11.08
N TYR A 24 4.52 1.28 -9.87
CA TYR A 24 4.44 2.43 -8.95
C TYR A 24 5.69 3.31 -9.06
N HIS A 25 5.51 4.55 -9.43
CA HIS A 25 6.59 5.53 -9.41
C HIS A 25 7.09 5.76 -7.99
N VAL A 26 8.40 5.60 -7.77
CA VAL A 26 9.05 5.80 -6.48
C VAL A 26 10.22 6.78 -6.64
N PRO A 27 9.93 8.09 -6.78
CA PRO A 27 10.95 9.11 -7.03
C PRO A 27 11.98 9.21 -5.91
N ASN A 28 11.62 8.81 -4.70
CA ASN A 28 12.46 8.78 -3.50
C ASN A 28 13.02 7.39 -3.21
N GLY A 29 13.07 6.51 -4.22
CA GLY A 29 13.60 5.16 -4.10
C GLY A 29 12.75 4.23 -3.23
N MET A 30 13.38 3.18 -2.70
CA MET A 30 12.74 2.18 -1.85
C MET A 30 13.69 1.67 -0.78
N ALA A 31 13.19 1.39 0.42
CA ALA A 31 13.93 0.67 1.45
C ALA A 31 13.52 -0.79 1.44
N TYR A 32 14.49 -1.71 1.46
CA TYR A 32 14.27 -3.14 1.69
C TYR A 32 14.82 -3.48 3.06
N ASN A 33 13.92 -3.71 4.00
CA ASN A 33 14.29 -3.90 5.39
C ASN A 33 14.52 -5.38 5.71
N SER A 34 15.59 -5.62 6.42
CA SER A 34 15.93 -6.91 7.02
C SER A 34 16.54 -6.67 8.38
N TYR A 35 16.36 -7.61 9.30
CA TYR A 35 16.79 -7.44 10.68
C TYR A 35 17.51 -8.69 11.19
N ILE A 36 18.39 -8.51 12.18
CA ILE A 36 18.94 -9.60 12.97
C ILE A 36 18.45 -9.49 14.41
N ILE A 37 17.95 -10.59 14.94
CA ILE A 37 17.65 -10.75 16.36
C ILE A 37 18.78 -11.59 16.95
N ALA A 38 19.64 -10.93 17.75
CA ALA A 38 20.76 -11.57 18.40
C ALA A 38 20.40 -11.97 19.84
N ASP A 39 20.50 -13.26 20.14
CA ASP A 39 20.30 -13.84 21.45
C ASP A 39 21.29 -15.03 21.61
N GLU A 40 20.99 -16.05 22.43
CA GLU A 40 21.78 -17.31 22.47
C GLU A 40 21.85 -17.91 21.06
N LYS A 41 20.71 -17.90 20.35
CA LYS A 41 20.61 -18.18 18.90
C LYS A 41 20.31 -16.91 18.15
N THR A 42 20.76 -16.85 16.91
CA THR A 42 20.60 -15.69 16.04
C THR A 42 19.60 -15.98 14.92
N ALA A 43 18.62 -15.09 14.74
CA ALA A 43 17.67 -15.15 13.65
C ALA A 43 17.82 -13.94 12.73
N VAL A 44 17.89 -14.17 11.42
CA VAL A 44 17.75 -13.16 10.37
C VAL A 44 16.27 -13.11 9.97
N MET A 45 15.72 -11.91 9.84
CA MET A 45 14.31 -11.68 9.46
C MET A 45 14.27 -11.17 8.03
N ASP A 46 13.79 -12.01 7.12
CA ASP A 46 13.71 -11.82 5.68
C ASP A 46 15.05 -11.45 5.01
N SER A 47 15.05 -11.34 3.69
CA SER A 47 16.19 -10.83 2.93
C SER A 47 15.84 -9.51 2.23
N VAL A 48 16.52 -9.17 1.17
CA VAL A 48 16.32 -7.95 0.39
C VAL A 48 16.27 -8.26 -1.11
N ASP A 49 16.05 -7.24 -1.95
CA ASP A 49 16.09 -7.37 -3.39
C ASP A 49 17.45 -7.91 -3.89
N LYS A 50 17.40 -8.70 -4.96
CA LYS A 50 18.56 -9.42 -5.52
C LYS A 50 19.74 -8.52 -5.85
N HIS A 51 19.49 -7.29 -6.28
CA HIS A 51 20.55 -6.34 -6.64
C HIS A 51 21.45 -5.98 -5.45
N PHE A 52 20.95 -6.10 -4.23
CA PHE A 52 21.63 -5.74 -2.99
C PHE A 52 22.17 -6.94 -2.21
N SER A 53 22.18 -8.15 -2.80
CA SER A 53 22.62 -9.39 -2.13
C SER A 53 24.00 -9.26 -1.49
N ALA A 54 24.98 -8.71 -2.21
CA ALA A 54 26.35 -8.55 -1.71
C ALA A 54 26.44 -7.56 -0.53
N GLU A 55 25.72 -6.44 -0.60
CA GLU A 55 25.70 -5.44 0.45
C GLU A 55 25.01 -5.99 1.71
N TRP A 56 23.86 -6.64 1.55
CA TRP A 56 23.12 -7.25 2.64
C TRP A 56 23.93 -8.34 3.36
N LEU A 57 24.61 -9.24 2.62
CA LEU A 57 25.50 -10.26 3.20
C LEU A 57 26.69 -9.62 3.93
N ALA A 58 27.23 -8.51 3.40
CA ALA A 58 28.28 -7.75 4.08
C ALA A 58 27.80 -7.13 5.40
N ASN A 59 26.55 -6.62 5.44
CA ASN A 59 25.92 -6.09 6.64
C ASN A 59 25.75 -7.19 7.72
N ILE A 60 25.31 -8.38 7.33
CA ILE A 60 25.24 -9.56 8.22
C ILE A 60 26.62 -9.89 8.78
N LYS A 61 27.62 -10.04 7.92
CA LYS A 61 28.98 -10.40 8.31
C LYS A 61 29.63 -9.36 9.23
N LYS A 62 29.40 -8.08 8.92
CA LYS A 62 29.90 -6.98 9.76
C LYS A 62 29.32 -7.03 11.18
N LEU A 63 28.06 -7.42 11.33
CA LEU A 63 27.40 -7.51 12.64
C LEU A 63 27.78 -8.77 13.39
N LEU A 64 27.78 -9.92 12.73
CA LEU A 64 27.98 -11.22 13.38
C LEU A 64 29.47 -11.61 13.55
N GLY A 65 30.38 -11.03 12.75
CA GLY A 65 31.78 -11.46 12.71
C GLY A 65 31.90 -12.93 12.28
N ASP A 66 32.49 -13.74 13.13
CA ASP A 66 32.67 -15.18 12.89
C ASP A 66 31.46 -16.03 13.29
N LYS A 67 30.45 -15.43 13.97
CA LYS A 67 29.19 -16.11 14.31
C LYS A 67 28.36 -16.35 13.06
N LYS A 68 27.69 -17.49 13.03
CA LYS A 68 26.76 -17.85 11.98
C LYS A 68 25.31 -17.71 12.46
N PRO A 69 24.39 -17.27 11.61
CA PRO A 69 22.98 -17.26 11.98
C PRO A 69 22.44 -18.70 12.12
N ASP A 70 21.67 -18.96 13.19
CA ASP A 70 20.98 -20.23 13.40
C ASP A 70 19.74 -20.36 12.52
N TYR A 71 19.05 -19.23 12.30
CA TYR A 71 17.79 -19.19 11.58
C TYR A 71 17.75 -18.04 10.58
N ILE A 72 17.03 -18.27 9.48
CA ILE A 72 16.44 -17.23 8.65
C ILE A 72 14.93 -17.42 8.64
N VAL A 73 14.20 -16.42 9.11
CA VAL A 73 12.74 -16.41 9.11
C VAL A 73 12.28 -15.72 7.84
N VAL A 74 11.52 -16.42 7.02
CA VAL A 74 10.94 -15.89 5.79
C VAL A 74 9.46 -15.62 6.03
N GLN A 75 9.13 -14.35 6.23
CA GLN A 75 7.76 -13.89 6.48
C GLN A 75 7.00 -13.71 5.18
N HIS A 76 7.73 -13.32 4.10
CA HIS A 76 7.15 -13.01 2.80
C HIS A 76 8.04 -13.49 1.65
N MET A 77 7.41 -13.99 0.59
CA MET A 77 8.11 -14.62 -0.52
C MET A 77 8.21 -13.74 -1.77
N GLU A 78 7.78 -12.50 -1.69
CA GLU A 78 8.01 -11.55 -2.77
C GLU A 78 9.52 -11.36 -2.99
N PRO A 79 9.98 -11.32 -4.26
CA PRO A 79 11.42 -11.33 -4.56
C PRO A 79 12.25 -10.23 -3.90
N ASP A 80 11.67 -9.07 -3.62
CA ASP A 80 12.36 -7.98 -2.91
C ASP A 80 12.63 -8.26 -1.42
N HIS A 81 12.07 -9.37 -0.88
CA HIS A 81 12.31 -9.87 0.48
C HIS A 81 12.87 -11.29 0.50
N SER A 82 12.88 -11.99 -0.63
CA SER A 82 13.26 -13.41 -0.69
C SER A 82 14.36 -13.74 -1.70
N ALA A 83 14.64 -12.88 -2.66
CA ALA A 83 15.53 -13.21 -3.78
C ALA A 83 16.99 -13.49 -3.38
N CYS A 84 17.45 -13.00 -2.23
CA CYS A 84 18.79 -13.25 -1.71
C CYS A 84 18.92 -14.57 -0.93
N LEU A 85 17.83 -15.32 -0.76
CA LEU A 85 17.81 -16.54 0.06
C LEU A 85 18.83 -17.59 -0.43
N ALA A 86 18.99 -17.76 -1.74
CA ALA A 86 19.94 -18.70 -2.32
C ALA A 86 21.39 -18.30 -2.01
N ASP A 87 21.74 -17.02 -2.14
CA ASP A 87 23.08 -16.52 -1.83
C ASP A 87 23.39 -16.63 -0.33
N PHE A 88 22.37 -16.33 0.50
CA PHE A 88 22.49 -16.48 1.95
C PHE A 88 22.76 -17.93 2.38
N LEU A 89 22.03 -18.90 1.83
CA LEU A 89 22.21 -20.31 2.16
C LEU A 89 23.50 -20.90 1.53
N ALA A 90 24.04 -20.29 0.49
CA ALA A 90 25.37 -20.63 -0.01
C ALA A 90 26.47 -20.19 0.97
N GLU A 91 26.34 -19.01 1.61
CA GLU A 91 27.28 -18.50 2.62
C GLU A 91 27.08 -19.20 3.98
N TYR A 92 25.82 -19.49 4.37
CA TYR A 92 25.45 -20.09 5.66
C TYR A 92 24.65 -21.40 5.50
N PRO A 93 25.24 -22.48 4.98
CA PRO A 93 24.52 -23.69 4.57
C PRO A 93 23.89 -24.49 5.73
N GLU A 94 24.31 -24.23 6.97
CA GLU A 94 23.78 -24.89 8.16
C GLU A 94 22.57 -24.15 8.76
N THR A 95 22.28 -22.93 8.30
CA THR A 95 21.16 -22.13 8.80
C THR A 95 19.83 -22.81 8.50
N ALA A 96 18.93 -22.90 9.50
CA ALA A 96 17.61 -23.43 9.30
C ALA A 96 16.67 -22.32 8.75
N VAL A 97 15.97 -22.63 7.68
CA VAL A 97 14.91 -21.75 7.11
C VAL A 97 13.62 -21.99 7.86
N VAL A 98 13.07 -20.93 8.43
CA VAL A 98 11.82 -20.94 9.21
C VAL A 98 10.73 -20.26 8.39
N ALA A 99 9.72 -21.01 7.99
CA ALA A 99 8.61 -20.47 7.19
C ALA A 99 7.39 -21.40 7.29
N ASN A 100 6.23 -20.93 6.84
CA ASN A 100 5.07 -21.79 6.72
C ASN A 100 5.15 -22.70 5.46
N ALA A 101 4.32 -23.72 5.41
CA ALA A 101 4.34 -24.71 4.32
C ALA A 101 4.11 -24.11 2.94
N LYS A 102 3.31 -23.02 2.83
CA LYS A 102 3.03 -22.37 1.57
C LYS A 102 4.26 -21.58 1.06
N ALA A 103 4.97 -20.90 1.96
CA ALA A 103 6.23 -20.24 1.64
C ALA A 103 7.28 -21.24 1.13
N PHE A 104 7.40 -22.43 1.75
CA PHE A 104 8.27 -23.47 1.22
C PHE A 104 7.89 -23.95 -0.18
N THR A 105 6.59 -24.07 -0.47
CA THR A 105 6.14 -24.37 -1.84
C THR A 105 6.56 -23.28 -2.83
N MET A 106 6.48 -22.01 -2.43
CA MET A 106 6.92 -20.88 -3.26
C MET A 106 8.45 -20.85 -3.42
N MET A 107 9.20 -21.15 -2.36
CA MET A 107 10.67 -21.31 -2.45
C MET A 107 11.06 -22.40 -3.45
N ASP A 108 10.38 -23.54 -3.42
CA ASP A 108 10.60 -24.62 -4.39
C ASP A 108 10.32 -24.17 -5.84
N ASN A 109 9.35 -23.28 -6.05
CA ASN A 109 9.03 -22.72 -7.37
C ASN A 109 10.05 -21.68 -7.84
N PHE A 110 10.54 -20.82 -6.92
CA PHE A 110 11.53 -19.78 -7.26
C PHE A 110 12.94 -20.33 -7.43
N PHE A 111 13.34 -21.26 -6.57
CA PHE A 111 14.75 -21.67 -6.43
C PHE A 111 15.02 -23.15 -6.69
N GLY A 112 13.97 -23.96 -6.83
CA GLY A 112 14.10 -25.43 -6.91
C GLY A 112 14.07 -26.11 -5.54
N LYS A 113 13.76 -27.40 -5.54
CA LYS A 113 13.45 -28.19 -4.32
C LYS A 113 14.64 -28.40 -3.38
N ASP A 114 15.86 -28.23 -3.86
CA ASP A 114 17.09 -28.56 -3.12
C ASP A 114 17.69 -27.35 -2.39
N LEU A 115 17.07 -26.15 -2.49
CA LEU A 115 17.60 -24.96 -1.85
C LEU A 115 17.72 -25.11 -0.34
N CYS A 116 16.61 -25.48 0.32
CA CYS A 116 16.53 -25.52 1.78
C CYS A 116 16.82 -26.93 2.29
N LYS A 117 18.01 -27.17 2.81
CA LYS A 117 18.39 -28.45 3.45
C LYS A 117 17.77 -28.59 4.84
N ASN A 118 17.81 -27.51 5.62
CA ASN A 118 17.28 -27.46 6.99
C ASN A 118 15.98 -26.64 6.99
N LYS A 119 14.81 -27.28 7.03
CA LYS A 119 13.49 -26.66 7.02
C LYS A 119 12.85 -26.74 8.41
N LEU A 120 12.40 -25.61 8.95
CA LEU A 120 11.54 -25.55 10.12
C LEU A 120 10.16 -25.01 9.71
N VAL A 121 9.20 -25.90 9.51
CA VAL A 121 7.85 -25.55 9.10
C VAL A 121 7.06 -25.07 10.31
N ILE A 122 6.49 -23.87 10.23
CA ILE A 122 5.67 -23.26 11.27
C ILE A 122 4.19 -23.25 10.89
N ASN A 123 3.34 -23.22 11.92
CA ASN A 123 1.88 -23.00 11.85
C ASN A 123 1.49 -21.73 12.61
N ASP A 124 0.25 -21.25 12.39
CA ASP A 124 -0.28 -20.06 13.08
C ASP A 124 -0.24 -20.27 14.60
N GLY A 125 0.37 -19.34 15.32
CA GLY A 125 0.57 -19.38 16.75
C GLY A 125 1.75 -20.19 17.25
N ASN A 126 2.54 -20.85 16.37
CA ASN A 126 3.78 -21.52 16.81
C ASN A 126 4.79 -20.49 17.35
N THR A 127 5.71 -20.98 18.19
CA THR A 127 6.79 -20.18 18.74
C THR A 127 8.15 -20.82 18.48
N LEU A 128 9.19 -19.99 18.47
CA LEU A 128 10.60 -20.37 18.33
C LEU A 128 11.44 -19.65 19.37
N LYS A 129 12.08 -20.39 20.28
CA LYS A 129 12.98 -19.81 21.28
C LYS A 129 14.38 -19.57 20.69
N LEU A 130 14.90 -18.37 20.93
CA LEU A 130 16.29 -17.99 20.59
C LEU A 130 17.20 -17.97 21.82
N GLY A 131 16.65 -18.01 23.02
CA GLY A 131 17.29 -17.88 24.30
C GLY A 131 16.30 -17.24 25.26
N GLU A 132 16.53 -16.00 25.65
CA GLU A 132 15.56 -15.22 26.43
C GLU A 132 14.39 -14.71 25.56
N ARG A 133 14.57 -14.62 24.24
CA ARG A 133 13.55 -14.21 23.27
C ARG A 133 12.81 -15.41 22.70
N GLU A 134 11.53 -15.20 22.51
CA GLU A 134 10.66 -16.15 21.83
C GLU A 134 9.96 -15.45 20.67
N LEU A 135 10.13 -15.97 19.46
CA LEU A 135 9.41 -15.52 18.27
C LEU A 135 8.05 -16.20 18.24
N LYS A 136 6.98 -15.42 18.16
CA LYS A 136 5.61 -15.92 17.95
C LYS A 136 5.16 -15.62 16.55
N PHE A 137 4.80 -16.64 15.78
CA PHE A 137 4.37 -16.53 14.39
C PHE A 137 2.86 -16.39 14.28
N ILE A 138 2.41 -15.37 13.54
CA ILE A 138 0.99 -15.05 13.36
C ILE A 138 0.74 -14.98 11.86
N PHE A 139 -0.11 -15.85 11.34
CA PHE A 139 -0.42 -15.87 9.92
C PHE A 139 -1.30 -14.69 9.54
N ALA A 140 -0.90 -14.01 8.47
CA ALA A 140 -1.54 -12.85 7.88
C ALA A 140 -1.84 -13.08 6.38
N PRO A 141 -2.58 -14.15 6.02
CA PRO A 141 -2.78 -14.52 4.63
C PRO A 141 -3.45 -13.39 3.85
N MET A 142 -2.97 -13.11 2.64
CA MET A 142 -3.40 -12.03 1.76
C MET A 142 -3.13 -10.61 2.30
N VAL A 143 -2.18 -10.48 3.21
CA VAL A 143 -1.64 -9.17 3.59
C VAL A 143 -0.15 -9.08 3.15
N HIS A 144 0.24 -9.04 1.82
CA HIS A 144 -0.76 -9.07 0.72
C HIS A 144 -0.76 -10.39 -0.07
N TRP A 145 0.18 -11.30 0.17
CA TRP A 145 0.26 -12.63 -0.43
C TRP A 145 -0.25 -13.72 0.52
N PRO A 146 -0.58 -14.92 -0.01
CA PRO A 146 -1.28 -15.94 0.77
C PRO A 146 -0.44 -16.62 1.86
N GLU A 147 0.90 -16.52 1.80
CA GLU A 147 1.83 -17.13 2.75
C GLU A 147 2.29 -16.17 3.84
N VAL A 148 1.93 -14.90 3.77
CA VAL A 148 2.47 -13.88 4.69
C VAL A 148 2.28 -14.28 6.14
N THR A 149 3.36 -14.16 6.89
CA THR A 149 3.45 -14.37 8.33
C THR A 149 4.04 -13.12 8.96
N VAL A 150 3.47 -12.63 10.04
CA VAL A 150 4.08 -11.61 10.89
C VAL A 150 4.65 -12.26 12.15
N THR A 151 5.71 -11.69 12.71
CA THR A 151 6.41 -12.26 13.86
C THR A 151 6.42 -11.29 15.01
N TYR A 152 5.96 -11.72 16.19
CA TYR A 152 5.98 -10.93 17.41
C TYR A 152 7.02 -11.45 18.39
N VAL A 153 7.80 -10.53 19.00
CA VAL A 153 8.77 -10.83 20.03
C VAL A 153 8.30 -10.17 21.33
N ASP A 154 7.80 -10.99 22.25
CA ASP A 154 7.16 -10.52 23.49
C ASP A 154 8.12 -9.73 24.39
N LYS A 155 9.35 -10.23 24.58
CA LYS A 155 10.37 -9.57 25.41
C LYS A 155 10.66 -8.13 24.98
N ASP A 156 10.71 -7.90 23.67
CA ASP A 156 11.04 -6.59 23.08
C ASP A 156 9.79 -5.82 22.63
N LYS A 157 8.58 -6.40 22.82
CA LYS A 157 7.28 -5.85 22.39
C LYS A 157 7.31 -5.40 20.93
N THR A 158 8.02 -6.13 20.09
CA THR A 158 8.31 -5.79 18.71
C THR A 158 7.55 -6.69 17.75
N LEU A 159 6.82 -6.07 16.83
CA LEU A 159 6.13 -6.73 15.72
C LEU A 159 6.92 -6.53 14.43
N PHE A 160 7.42 -7.61 13.82
CA PHE A 160 7.88 -7.65 12.44
C PHE A 160 6.66 -7.89 11.56
N SER A 161 6.25 -6.88 10.83
CA SER A 161 4.91 -6.81 10.23
C SER A 161 4.83 -7.22 8.78
N ALA A 162 5.89 -7.81 8.22
CA ALA A 162 6.04 -7.98 6.78
C ALA A 162 5.77 -6.63 6.07
N ASP A 163 5.00 -6.59 4.99
CA ASP A 163 4.67 -5.35 4.28
C ASP A 163 3.65 -4.47 5.01
N GLY A 164 3.02 -5.01 6.04
CA GLY A 164 2.13 -4.22 6.88
C GLY A 164 2.86 -3.02 7.49
N PHE A 165 2.24 -1.83 7.43
CA PHE A 165 2.80 -0.55 7.87
C PHE A 165 3.99 -0.05 7.05
N GLY A 166 4.25 -0.65 5.88
CA GLY A 166 5.25 -0.19 4.92
C GLY A 166 4.86 1.12 4.23
N LYS A 167 5.85 1.76 3.63
CA LYS A 167 5.68 2.93 2.78
C LYS A 167 6.70 2.94 1.64
N PHE A 168 6.43 3.65 0.57
CA PHE A 168 7.43 3.97 -0.44
C PHE A 168 8.49 4.93 0.09
N GLY A 169 9.65 4.96 -0.58
CA GLY A 169 10.79 5.83 -0.25
C GLY A 169 11.87 5.15 0.58
N THR A 170 13.08 5.71 0.51
CA THR A 170 14.24 5.31 1.31
C THR A 170 14.10 5.78 2.76
N LEU A 171 14.90 5.23 3.68
CA LEU A 171 14.82 5.56 5.11
C LEU A 171 15.31 6.97 5.46
N ASP A 172 16.08 7.59 4.61
CA ASP A 172 16.67 8.92 4.78
C ASP A 172 15.89 10.04 4.05
N THR A 173 14.76 9.70 3.46
CA THR A 173 13.86 10.68 2.84
C THR A 173 12.97 11.34 3.89
N ASP A 174 13.03 12.68 3.97
CA ASP A 174 12.17 13.48 4.85
C ASP A 174 10.83 13.77 4.17
N GLU A 175 9.87 12.89 4.38
CA GLU A 175 8.50 13.03 3.88
C GLU A 175 7.47 12.46 4.87
N ASP A 176 6.23 12.96 4.75
CA ASP A 176 5.13 12.49 5.60
C ASP A 176 4.86 10.99 5.37
N TRP A 177 4.98 10.21 6.46
CA TRP A 177 4.74 8.77 6.40
C TRP A 177 3.35 8.43 5.83
N ALA A 178 2.32 9.17 6.25
CA ALA A 178 0.93 8.84 5.89
C ALA A 178 0.67 8.98 4.39
N CYS A 179 1.32 9.90 3.69
CA CYS A 179 1.16 10.09 2.25
C CYS A 179 1.64 8.85 1.49
N GLU A 180 2.91 8.49 1.66
CA GLU A 180 3.51 7.37 0.96
C GLU A 180 3.02 6.01 1.45
N ALA A 181 2.69 5.88 2.75
CA ALA A 181 2.09 4.66 3.29
C ALA A 181 0.66 4.43 2.79
N ARG A 182 -0.14 5.48 2.57
CA ARG A 182 -1.48 5.38 1.99
C ARG A 182 -1.40 4.95 0.53
N ARG A 183 -0.49 5.56 -0.23
CA ARG A 183 -0.23 5.20 -1.63
C ARG A 183 0.24 3.74 -1.76
N TYR A 184 1.17 3.31 -0.89
CA TYR A 184 1.61 1.93 -0.75
C TYR A 184 0.44 1.00 -0.40
N TYR A 185 -0.33 1.34 0.65
CA TYR A 185 -1.45 0.53 1.12
C TYR A 185 -2.50 0.29 0.02
N PHE A 186 -3.04 1.37 -0.57
CA PHE A 186 -4.06 1.22 -1.61
C PHE A 186 -3.51 0.67 -2.92
N GLY A 187 -2.23 0.86 -3.21
CA GLY A 187 -1.56 0.22 -4.32
C GLY A 187 -1.54 -1.31 -4.19
N ILE A 188 -1.07 -1.81 -3.08
CA ILE A 188 -0.63 -3.19 -2.88
C ILE A 188 -1.61 -4.00 -2.02
N VAL A 189 -2.07 -3.46 -0.90
CA VAL A 189 -2.88 -4.16 0.10
C VAL A 189 -4.39 -3.85 -0.03
N GLY A 190 -4.76 -2.73 -0.66
CA GLY A 190 -6.11 -2.14 -0.60
C GLY A 190 -7.27 -3.07 -0.94
N LYS A 191 -7.07 -4.09 -1.77
CA LYS A 191 -8.07 -5.11 -2.07
C LYS A 191 -8.45 -5.96 -0.85
N TYR A 192 -7.54 -6.15 0.08
CA TYR A 192 -7.61 -7.14 1.15
C TYR A 192 -7.95 -6.55 2.52
N GLY A 193 -8.76 -5.49 2.56
CA GLY A 193 -9.14 -4.80 3.79
C GLY A 193 -9.68 -5.72 4.88
N ALA A 194 -10.50 -6.72 4.54
CA ALA A 194 -11.03 -7.68 5.52
C ALA A 194 -9.93 -8.52 6.18
N GLN A 195 -8.89 -8.90 5.44
CA GLN A 195 -7.74 -9.65 5.95
C GLN A 195 -6.88 -8.78 6.86
N VAL A 196 -6.68 -7.51 6.49
CA VAL A 196 -6.00 -6.53 7.35
C VAL A 196 -6.78 -6.32 8.65
N GLN A 197 -8.12 -6.17 8.60
CA GLN A 197 -8.96 -6.10 9.81
C GLN A 197 -8.80 -7.33 10.71
N ALA A 198 -8.73 -8.52 10.12
CA ALA A 198 -8.49 -9.76 10.88
C ALA A 198 -7.10 -9.77 11.54
N LEU A 199 -6.07 -9.29 10.84
CA LEU A 199 -4.72 -9.13 11.40
C LEU A 199 -4.70 -8.11 12.53
N LEU A 200 -5.29 -6.92 12.35
CA LEU A 200 -5.38 -5.89 13.39
C LEU A 200 -6.08 -6.41 14.65
N LYS A 201 -7.13 -7.22 14.49
CA LYS A 201 -7.81 -7.87 15.63
C LYS A 201 -6.91 -8.85 16.37
N LYS A 202 -6.08 -9.64 15.67
CA LYS A 202 -5.07 -10.52 16.31
C LYS A 202 -4.01 -9.68 17.03
N ALA A 203 -3.51 -8.61 16.38
CA ALA A 203 -2.48 -7.73 16.92
C ALA A 203 -2.95 -6.94 18.15
N ALA A 204 -4.23 -6.61 18.26
CA ALA A 204 -4.80 -5.90 19.41
C ALA A 204 -4.68 -6.68 20.74
N ALA A 205 -4.42 -7.99 20.70
CA ALA A 205 -4.16 -8.80 21.88
C ALA A 205 -2.67 -8.80 22.31
N LEU A 206 -1.81 -8.11 21.58
CA LEU A 206 -0.36 -8.02 21.82
C LEU A 206 -0.01 -6.65 22.41
N ASP A 207 1.00 -6.64 23.28
CA ASP A 207 1.57 -5.39 23.80
C ASP A 207 2.70 -4.92 22.87
N ILE A 208 2.33 -4.14 21.84
CA ILE A 208 3.26 -3.70 20.79
C ILE A 208 3.77 -2.30 21.12
N GLU A 209 5.07 -2.16 21.27
CA GLU A 209 5.77 -0.87 21.43
C GLU A 209 6.62 -0.50 20.20
N ARG A 210 6.81 -1.46 19.27
CA ARG A 210 7.59 -1.24 18.05
C ARG A 210 7.02 -2.08 16.90
N ILE A 211 6.99 -1.48 15.71
CA ILE A 211 6.65 -2.16 14.45
C ILE A 211 7.84 -2.03 13.50
N CYS A 212 8.31 -3.16 13.00
CA CYS A 212 9.42 -3.28 12.05
C CYS A 212 8.86 -3.79 10.71
N PRO A 213 8.49 -2.90 9.78
CA PRO A 213 7.99 -3.29 8.46
C PRO A 213 9.14 -3.69 7.54
N LEU A 214 8.80 -4.34 6.41
CA LEU A 214 9.76 -4.67 5.35
C LEU A 214 10.11 -3.47 4.46
N HIS A 215 9.32 -2.39 4.52
CA HIS A 215 9.59 -1.12 3.85
C HIS A 215 9.35 0.07 4.77
N GLY A 216 10.15 1.13 4.61
CA GLY A 216 10.00 2.35 5.39
C GLY A 216 10.58 2.27 6.82
N PRO A 217 10.34 3.27 7.65
CA PRO A 217 10.97 3.39 8.97
C PRO A 217 10.40 2.42 10.00
N VAL A 218 11.21 2.10 11.00
CA VAL A 218 10.73 1.46 12.23
C VAL A 218 9.82 2.43 12.97
N LEU A 219 8.62 1.99 13.34
CA LEU A 219 7.63 2.77 14.07
C LEU A 219 7.70 2.39 15.56
N ASN A 220 8.07 3.33 16.41
CA ASN A 220 8.21 3.14 17.86
C ASN A 220 7.62 4.28 18.69
N GLU A 221 7.04 5.28 18.03
CA GLU A 221 6.35 6.38 18.66
C GLU A 221 4.95 6.52 18.05
N ASN A 222 3.99 6.97 18.85
CA ASN A 222 2.64 7.27 18.38
C ASN A 222 1.97 6.12 17.57
N LEU A 223 2.19 4.86 17.96
CA LEU A 223 1.67 3.69 17.23
C LEU A 223 0.15 3.72 17.03
N GLY A 224 -0.58 4.34 17.96
CA GLY A 224 -2.02 4.53 17.85
C GLY A 224 -2.44 5.29 16.58
N TYR A 225 -1.62 6.23 16.12
CA TYR A 225 -1.85 6.96 14.87
C TYR A 225 -1.74 6.04 13.64
N TYR A 226 -0.66 5.28 13.52
CA TYR A 226 -0.44 4.37 12.39
C TYR A 226 -1.46 3.24 12.35
N ILE A 227 -1.76 2.63 13.50
CA ILE A 227 -2.78 1.58 13.63
C ILE A 227 -4.17 2.15 13.31
N GLY A 228 -4.46 3.38 13.74
CA GLY A 228 -5.70 4.08 13.43
C GLY A 228 -5.90 4.31 11.94
N LEU A 229 -4.84 4.73 11.22
CA LEU A 229 -4.87 4.87 9.76
C LEU A 229 -5.11 3.52 9.06
N TYR A 230 -4.37 2.48 9.44
CA TYR A 230 -4.58 1.13 8.89
C TYR A 230 -6.00 0.60 9.14
N ASN A 231 -6.56 0.87 10.32
CA ASN A 231 -7.95 0.54 10.62
C ASN A 231 -8.94 1.30 9.72
N THR A 232 -8.70 2.60 9.48
CA THR A 232 -9.51 3.43 8.58
C THR A 232 -9.43 2.93 7.14
N TRP A 233 -8.22 2.71 6.62
CA TRP A 233 -8.02 2.25 5.24
C TRP A 233 -8.61 0.87 5.01
N SER A 234 -8.36 -0.08 5.90
CA SER A 234 -8.82 -1.47 5.77
C SER A 234 -10.32 -1.66 5.99
N SER A 235 -10.98 -0.75 6.69
CA SER A 235 -12.44 -0.69 6.78
C SER A 235 -13.08 0.12 5.64
N TYR A 236 -12.26 0.67 4.73
CA TYR A 236 -12.71 1.60 3.68
C TYR A 236 -13.40 2.84 4.24
N GLY A 237 -12.98 3.27 5.42
CA GLY A 237 -13.43 4.50 6.07
C GLY A 237 -12.95 5.76 5.35
N VAL A 238 -13.52 6.89 5.70
CA VAL A 238 -13.04 8.20 5.24
C VAL A 238 -11.93 8.67 6.17
N GLU A 239 -10.77 9.00 5.61
CA GLU A 239 -9.65 9.49 6.40
C GLU A 239 -9.73 10.99 6.68
N SER A 240 -10.11 11.74 5.66
CA SER A 240 -10.16 13.21 5.73
C SER A 240 -11.40 13.75 5.04
N GLU A 241 -11.95 14.82 5.57
CA GLU A 241 -13.02 15.55 4.89
C GLU A 241 -12.48 16.30 3.68
N GLY A 242 -13.19 16.21 2.57
CA GLY A 242 -12.79 16.83 1.32
C GLY A 242 -13.43 16.19 0.09
N VAL A 243 -13.02 16.67 -1.06
CA VAL A 243 -13.48 16.20 -2.37
C VAL A 243 -12.27 15.93 -3.25
N CYS A 244 -12.16 14.72 -3.79
CA CYS A 244 -11.24 14.39 -4.88
C CYS A 244 -11.95 14.64 -6.22
N ILE A 245 -11.33 15.39 -7.12
CA ILE A 245 -11.79 15.62 -8.50
C ILE A 245 -10.81 14.95 -9.43
N ALA A 246 -11.18 13.80 -9.99
CA ALA A 246 -10.42 13.11 -11.02
C ALA A 246 -10.98 13.46 -12.40
N TYR A 247 -10.15 13.97 -13.29
CA TYR A 247 -10.62 14.40 -14.58
C TYR A 247 -9.70 14.05 -15.75
N THR A 248 -10.32 13.99 -16.93
CA THR A 248 -9.64 13.91 -18.21
C THR A 248 -10.18 14.97 -19.15
N SER A 249 -9.34 15.55 -19.98
CA SER A 249 -9.74 16.59 -20.93
C SER A 249 -8.95 16.46 -22.23
N VAL A 250 -9.61 16.58 -23.38
CA VAL A 250 -8.95 16.50 -24.69
C VAL A 250 -8.47 17.90 -25.13
N TYR A 251 -9.36 18.89 -25.03
CA TYR A 251 -9.10 20.27 -25.47
C TYR A 251 -9.33 21.33 -24.37
N GLY A 252 -9.24 20.96 -23.11
CA GLY A 252 -9.35 21.87 -21.96
C GLY A 252 -10.79 22.18 -21.49
N ASN A 253 -11.84 21.80 -22.22
CA ASN A 253 -13.21 22.19 -21.82
C ASN A 253 -13.75 21.39 -20.62
N THR A 254 -13.42 20.11 -20.50
CA THR A 254 -13.77 19.31 -19.31
C THR A 254 -12.91 19.74 -18.11
N GLU A 255 -11.67 20.08 -18.32
CA GLU A 255 -10.77 20.66 -17.31
C GLU A 255 -11.35 21.95 -16.73
N LYS A 256 -11.78 22.91 -17.57
CA LYS A 256 -12.46 24.14 -17.12
C LYS A 256 -13.70 23.87 -16.28
N ALA A 257 -14.43 22.76 -16.55
CA ALA A 257 -15.56 22.37 -15.73
C ALA A 257 -15.12 21.83 -14.37
N ALA A 258 -14.04 21.04 -14.32
CA ALA A 258 -13.46 20.54 -13.08
C ALA A 258 -12.86 21.68 -12.24
N GLU A 259 -12.13 22.61 -12.86
CA GLU A 259 -11.58 23.82 -12.21
C GLU A 259 -12.68 24.68 -11.60
N ARG A 260 -13.74 24.97 -12.37
CA ARG A 260 -14.89 25.73 -11.85
C ARG A 260 -15.52 25.03 -10.65
N LEU A 261 -15.69 23.70 -10.69
CA LEU A 261 -16.21 22.96 -9.54
C LEU A 261 -15.31 23.13 -8.32
N ALA A 262 -13.99 23.02 -8.51
CA ALA A 262 -13.01 23.20 -7.43
C ALA A 262 -13.09 24.61 -6.82
N GLU A 263 -13.23 25.64 -7.64
CA GLU A 263 -13.43 27.02 -7.19
C GLU A 263 -14.73 27.17 -6.35
N GLN A 264 -15.84 26.59 -6.82
CA GLN A 264 -17.11 26.64 -6.09
C GLN A 264 -17.06 25.87 -4.76
N LEU A 265 -16.43 24.69 -4.72
CA LEU A 265 -16.23 23.92 -3.49
C LEU A 265 -15.40 24.71 -2.46
N LYS A 266 -14.31 25.35 -2.89
CA LYS A 266 -13.49 26.23 -2.03
C LYS A 266 -14.29 27.43 -1.53
N ALA A 267 -15.08 28.08 -2.40
CA ALA A 267 -15.93 29.21 -2.03
C ALA A 267 -17.02 28.81 -1.02
N LEU A 268 -17.49 27.57 -1.05
CA LEU A 268 -18.46 27.01 -0.10
C LEU A 268 -17.81 26.48 1.19
N GLY A 269 -16.49 26.62 1.34
CA GLY A 269 -15.77 26.23 2.55
C GLY A 269 -15.40 24.74 2.63
N CYS A 270 -15.35 24.02 1.49
CA CYS A 270 -14.85 22.65 1.48
C CYS A 270 -13.42 22.61 2.03
N PRO A 271 -13.12 21.80 3.07
CA PRO A 271 -11.86 21.84 3.79
C PRO A 271 -10.66 21.43 2.92
N LYS A 272 -10.87 20.51 1.97
CA LYS A 272 -9.84 20.10 1.02
C LYS A 272 -10.46 19.75 -0.33
N VAL A 273 -9.79 20.21 -1.40
CA VAL A 273 -10.12 19.86 -2.79
C VAL A 273 -8.83 19.38 -3.46
N ALA A 274 -8.75 18.09 -3.73
CA ALA A 274 -7.68 17.49 -4.51
C ALA A 274 -8.11 17.40 -5.97
N MET A 275 -7.22 17.77 -6.91
CA MET A 275 -7.49 17.72 -8.35
C MET A 275 -6.44 16.86 -9.06
N ASN A 276 -6.92 15.84 -9.76
CA ASN A 276 -6.07 14.88 -10.45
C ASN A 276 -6.38 14.88 -11.96
N ASN A 277 -5.46 15.43 -12.77
CA ASN A 277 -5.48 15.24 -14.23
C ASN A 277 -4.92 13.85 -14.55
N LEU A 278 -5.80 12.90 -14.80
CA LEU A 278 -5.45 11.49 -14.97
C LEU A 278 -4.54 11.20 -16.18
N ALA A 279 -4.35 12.16 -17.07
CA ALA A 279 -3.40 12.04 -18.17
C ALA A 279 -1.97 12.45 -17.79
N LEU A 280 -1.80 13.16 -16.67
CA LEU A 280 -0.53 13.80 -16.28
C LEU A 280 -0.06 13.40 -14.88
N CYS A 281 -0.97 13.06 -13.97
CA CYS A 281 -0.60 12.66 -12.61
C CYS A 281 -0.13 11.20 -12.56
N ASP A 282 0.54 10.84 -11.47
CA ASP A 282 0.75 9.44 -11.12
C ASP A 282 -0.62 8.78 -10.83
N PRO A 283 -0.97 7.67 -11.52
CA PRO A 283 -2.22 6.96 -11.26
C PRO A 283 -2.41 6.52 -9.79
N ALA A 284 -1.33 6.16 -9.11
CA ALA A 284 -1.38 5.73 -7.71
C ALA A 284 -1.75 6.88 -6.76
N GLU A 285 -1.29 8.10 -7.03
CA GLU A 285 -1.68 9.32 -6.31
C GLU A 285 -3.19 9.60 -6.46
N ALA A 286 -3.71 9.49 -7.68
CA ALA A 286 -5.13 9.69 -7.90
C ALA A 286 -6.00 8.64 -7.19
N VAL A 287 -5.53 7.39 -7.13
CA VAL A 287 -6.21 6.30 -6.43
C VAL A 287 -6.21 6.55 -4.92
N GLU A 288 -5.06 6.90 -4.32
CA GLU A 288 -4.98 7.15 -2.89
C GLU A 288 -5.84 8.34 -2.46
N ASP A 289 -5.85 9.43 -3.25
CA ASP A 289 -6.71 10.57 -3.02
C ASP A 289 -8.21 10.21 -3.05
N ALA A 290 -8.61 9.34 -3.99
CA ALA A 290 -9.99 8.87 -4.06
C ALA A 290 -10.40 8.06 -2.81
N PHE A 291 -9.50 7.26 -2.25
CA PHE A 291 -9.75 6.54 -1.00
C PHE A 291 -9.66 7.42 0.24
N ARG A 292 -8.84 8.46 0.21
CA ARG A 292 -8.65 9.39 1.33
C ARG A 292 -9.91 10.16 1.68
N TYR A 293 -10.61 10.67 0.65
CA TYR A 293 -11.76 11.54 0.83
C TYR A 293 -13.09 10.78 0.71
N GLY A 294 -14.13 11.30 1.40
CA GLY A 294 -15.47 10.73 1.34
C GLY A 294 -16.23 10.99 0.02
N LYS A 295 -15.75 11.94 -0.78
CA LYS A 295 -16.41 12.41 -1.98
C LYS A 295 -15.48 12.42 -3.16
N LEU A 296 -15.92 11.83 -4.28
CA LEU A 296 -15.19 11.75 -5.55
C LEU A 296 -16.00 12.38 -6.66
N VAL A 297 -15.37 13.19 -7.49
CA VAL A 297 -15.96 13.67 -8.75
C VAL A 297 -15.20 13.10 -9.92
N LEU A 298 -15.94 12.50 -10.85
CA LEU A 298 -15.40 11.97 -12.10
C LEU A 298 -15.82 12.89 -13.24
N ALA A 299 -14.84 13.51 -13.90
CA ALA A 299 -15.10 14.42 -15.02
C ALA A 299 -14.41 13.89 -16.29
N SER A 300 -15.20 13.49 -17.31
CA SER A 300 -14.66 12.85 -18.51
C SER A 300 -15.42 13.25 -19.78
N PRO A 301 -14.73 13.44 -20.91
CA PRO A 301 -15.41 13.47 -22.20
C PRO A 301 -15.88 12.08 -22.59
N THR A 302 -16.95 12.05 -23.40
CA THR A 302 -17.33 10.85 -24.15
C THR A 302 -16.33 10.64 -25.30
N TYR A 303 -15.78 9.43 -25.40
CA TYR A 303 -14.78 9.09 -26.40
C TYR A 303 -15.08 7.69 -26.98
N ASN A 304 -15.22 7.59 -28.29
CA ASN A 304 -15.56 6.34 -28.99
C ASN A 304 -16.83 5.64 -28.43
N GLY A 305 -17.83 6.39 -27.99
CA GLY A 305 -19.05 5.85 -27.37
C GLY A 305 -18.84 5.23 -25.99
N ASP A 306 -17.75 5.57 -25.32
CA ASP A 306 -17.38 5.12 -23.97
C ASP A 306 -16.74 6.26 -23.17
N VAL A 307 -16.18 5.95 -22.01
CA VAL A 307 -15.39 6.84 -21.16
C VAL A 307 -14.00 7.00 -21.77
N PHE A 308 -13.37 8.16 -21.55
CA PHE A 308 -11.98 8.38 -21.98
C PHE A 308 -11.01 7.35 -21.34
N PRO A 309 -10.02 6.81 -22.06
CA PRO A 309 -9.21 5.68 -21.59
C PRO A 309 -8.58 5.82 -20.21
N PHE A 310 -7.98 6.97 -19.88
CA PHE A 310 -7.37 7.19 -18.56
C PHE A 310 -8.42 7.18 -17.42
N MET A 311 -9.62 7.73 -17.66
CA MET A 311 -10.71 7.67 -16.69
C MET A 311 -11.20 6.24 -16.51
N LYS A 312 -11.30 5.47 -17.57
CA LYS A 312 -11.68 4.06 -17.50
C LYS A 312 -10.69 3.26 -16.65
N HIS A 313 -9.39 3.41 -16.94
CA HIS A 313 -8.33 2.76 -16.18
C HIS A 313 -8.37 3.14 -14.69
N PHE A 314 -8.58 4.41 -14.39
CA PHE A 314 -8.73 4.88 -13.00
C PHE A 314 -9.92 4.23 -12.28
N ILE A 315 -11.09 4.17 -12.93
CA ILE A 315 -12.28 3.53 -12.35
C ILE A 315 -12.04 2.03 -12.14
N ASP A 316 -11.44 1.34 -13.09
CA ASP A 316 -11.09 -0.07 -12.98
C ASP A 316 -10.15 -0.30 -11.78
N ALA A 317 -9.11 0.54 -11.62
CA ALA A 317 -8.19 0.49 -10.49
C ALA A 317 -8.88 0.70 -9.12
N LEU A 318 -9.88 1.58 -9.05
CA LEU A 318 -10.69 1.76 -7.84
C LEU A 318 -11.53 0.52 -7.53
N CYS A 319 -12.23 0.00 -8.55
CA CYS A 319 -13.11 -1.16 -8.39
C CYS A 319 -12.35 -2.44 -7.99
N GLU A 320 -11.17 -2.67 -8.56
CA GLU A 320 -10.29 -3.79 -8.22
C GLU A 320 -9.84 -3.77 -6.75
N ARG A 321 -9.79 -2.57 -6.15
CA ARG A 321 -9.42 -2.33 -4.75
C ARG A 321 -10.63 -2.22 -3.80
N ASN A 322 -11.80 -2.69 -4.25
CA ASN A 322 -13.04 -2.67 -3.46
C ASN A 322 -13.50 -1.25 -3.06
N TYR A 323 -13.37 -0.26 -3.94
CA TYR A 323 -13.84 1.10 -3.69
C TYR A 323 -15.29 1.13 -3.25
N GLN A 324 -15.55 1.70 -2.08
CA GLN A 324 -16.86 1.65 -1.43
C GLN A 324 -17.05 2.77 -0.40
N ASN A 325 -18.27 2.91 0.14
CA ASN A 325 -18.62 3.89 1.18
C ASN A 325 -18.33 5.33 0.76
N ARG A 326 -18.64 5.70 -0.48
CA ARG A 326 -18.32 7.03 -1.04
C ARG A 326 -19.49 7.66 -1.78
N THR A 327 -19.49 8.99 -1.83
CA THR A 327 -20.38 9.77 -2.69
C THR A 327 -19.66 10.15 -3.97
N ILE A 328 -20.29 9.92 -5.13
CA ILE A 328 -19.72 10.22 -6.44
C ILE A 328 -20.56 11.26 -7.18
N GLY A 329 -19.91 12.37 -7.58
CA GLY A 329 -20.44 13.35 -8.51
C GLY A 329 -19.94 13.09 -9.93
N LEU A 330 -20.77 13.40 -10.94
CA LEU A 330 -20.44 13.13 -12.34
C LEU A 330 -20.49 14.39 -13.19
N ILE A 331 -19.44 14.60 -13.96
CA ILE A 331 -19.35 15.60 -15.02
C ILE A 331 -19.00 14.89 -16.33
N GLU A 332 -19.84 15.03 -17.34
CA GLU A 332 -19.55 14.53 -18.67
C GLU A 332 -19.45 15.66 -19.69
N ASN A 333 -18.68 15.43 -20.77
CA ASN A 333 -18.62 16.33 -21.90
C ASN A 333 -18.82 15.57 -23.21
N GLY A 334 -19.59 16.15 -24.13
CA GLY A 334 -19.76 15.61 -25.47
C GLY A 334 -20.53 16.58 -26.35
N SER A 335 -20.01 16.87 -27.55
CA SER A 335 -20.66 17.77 -28.51
C SER A 335 -21.94 17.18 -29.11
N TRP A 336 -21.99 15.85 -29.20
CA TRP A 336 -23.13 15.06 -29.62
C TRP A 336 -23.19 13.77 -28.82
N ALA A 337 -24.36 13.26 -28.47
CA ALA A 337 -24.56 12.02 -27.74
C ALA A 337 -23.61 11.78 -26.55
N PRO A 338 -23.57 12.69 -25.53
CA PRO A 338 -22.79 12.48 -24.33
C PRO A 338 -23.31 11.23 -23.59
N ILE A 339 -22.39 10.33 -23.20
CA ILE A 339 -22.72 9.03 -22.58
C ILE A 339 -21.74 8.67 -21.44
N ALA A 340 -20.70 9.47 -21.22
CA ALA A 340 -19.66 9.16 -20.25
C ALA A 340 -20.23 9.01 -18.82
N ALA A 341 -21.16 9.88 -18.38
CA ALA A 341 -21.77 9.80 -17.06
C ALA A 341 -22.51 8.48 -16.84
N LYS A 342 -23.29 8.02 -17.84
CA LYS A 342 -23.97 6.73 -17.78
C LYS A 342 -22.97 5.56 -17.64
N LYS A 343 -21.88 5.60 -18.38
CA LYS A 343 -20.83 4.58 -18.34
C LYS A 343 -20.06 4.57 -17.02
N MET A 344 -19.67 5.75 -16.53
CA MET A 344 -19.01 5.88 -15.23
C MET A 344 -19.91 5.36 -14.09
N ARG A 345 -21.21 5.71 -14.09
CA ARG A 345 -22.17 5.20 -13.10
C ARG A 345 -22.26 3.68 -13.14
N ALA A 346 -22.39 3.09 -14.31
CA ALA A 346 -22.53 1.64 -14.49
C ALA A 346 -21.29 0.86 -14.01
N ALA A 347 -20.11 1.44 -14.09
CA ALA A 347 -18.88 0.79 -13.64
C ALA A 347 -18.86 0.50 -12.13
N PHE A 348 -19.60 1.27 -11.31
CA PHE A 348 -19.70 1.08 -9.86
C PHE A 348 -20.92 0.24 -9.42
N GLU A 349 -21.67 -0.40 -10.32
CA GLU A 349 -22.86 -1.20 -9.95
C GLU A 349 -22.57 -2.32 -8.96
N LYS A 350 -21.34 -2.86 -8.96
CA LYS A 350 -20.90 -3.90 -8.03
C LYS A 350 -20.24 -3.37 -6.76
N SER A 351 -19.95 -2.07 -6.70
CA SER A 351 -19.32 -1.43 -5.54
C SER A 351 -20.36 -1.21 -4.43
N ARG A 352 -19.94 -1.45 -3.19
CA ARG A 352 -20.85 -1.37 -2.03
C ARG A 352 -21.00 0.08 -1.56
N ASN A 353 -22.21 0.45 -1.16
CA ASN A 353 -22.48 1.75 -0.52
C ASN A 353 -21.93 2.95 -1.32
N ILE A 354 -22.06 2.91 -2.64
CA ILE A 354 -21.80 4.06 -3.50
C ILE A 354 -23.10 4.84 -3.66
N THR A 355 -23.06 6.12 -3.30
CA THR A 355 -24.14 7.07 -3.52
C THR A 355 -23.73 8.03 -4.63
N PHE A 356 -24.59 8.26 -5.59
CA PHE A 356 -24.35 9.30 -6.61
C PHE A 356 -25.13 10.56 -6.24
N THR A 357 -24.52 11.72 -6.52
CA THR A 357 -25.24 13.00 -6.41
C THR A 357 -26.46 13.02 -7.32
N ASP A 358 -27.50 13.77 -6.93
CA ASP A 358 -28.70 13.96 -7.76
C ASP A 358 -28.36 14.74 -9.03
N THR A 359 -27.46 15.73 -8.91
CA THR A 359 -26.99 16.54 -10.03
C THR A 359 -25.90 15.80 -10.81
N THR A 360 -26.16 15.56 -12.10
CA THR A 360 -25.15 15.19 -13.10
C THR A 360 -24.93 16.38 -14.04
N VAL A 361 -23.69 16.78 -14.23
CA VAL A 361 -23.34 17.90 -15.12
C VAL A 361 -23.04 17.38 -16.51
N THR A 362 -23.80 17.81 -17.52
CA THR A 362 -23.52 17.56 -18.93
C THR A 362 -23.02 18.87 -19.56
N VAL A 363 -21.80 18.85 -20.08
CA VAL A 363 -21.21 19.94 -20.86
C VAL A 363 -21.33 19.58 -22.35
N THR A 364 -21.90 20.47 -23.15
CA THR A 364 -22.01 20.29 -24.59
C THR A 364 -20.92 21.12 -25.28
N SER A 365 -19.75 20.53 -25.44
CA SER A 365 -18.51 21.14 -25.95
C SER A 365 -17.86 22.10 -24.95
N ALA A 366 -18.45 23.26 -24.72
CA ALA A 366 -17.95 24.31 -23.82
C ALA A 366 -18.95 24.66 -22.73
N LEU A 367 -18.45 25.26 -21.64
CA LEU A 367 -19.30 25.74 -20.55
C LEU A 367 -20.25 26.83 -21.04
N ASN A 368 -21.52 26.67 -20.70
CA ASN A 368 -22.59 27.63 -20.89
C ASN A 368 -23.31 27.91 -19.56
N ASP A 369 -24.32 28.75 -19.53
CA ASP A 369 -25.01 29.15 -18.31
C ASP A 369 -25.71 27.96 -17.61
N ASP A 370 -26.30 27.03 -18.36
CA ASP A 370 -26.94 25.82 -17.79
C ASP A 370 -25.89 24.90 -17.13
N SER A 371 -24.79 24.60 -17.81
CA SER A 371 -23.73 23.76 -17.23
C SER A 371 -23.05 24.44 -16.04
N ARG A 372 -22.88 25.77 -16.04
CA ARG A 372 -22.38 26.53 -14.89
C ARG A 372 -23.32 26.43 -13.69
N ALA A 373 -24.63 26.59 -13.92
CA ALA A 373 -25.64 26.47 -12.86
C ALA A 373 -25.65 25.03 -12.26
N LYS A 374 -25.50 24.00 -13.10
CA LYS A 374 -25.40 22.61 -12.65
C LYS A 374 -24.13 22.36 -11.84
N ILE A 375 -22.99 22.92 -12.22
CA ILE A 375 -21.74 22.83 -11.43
C ILE A 375 -21.96 23.47 -10.05
N ASP A 376 -22.61 24.64 -9.99
CA ASP A 376 -22.91 25.33 -8.73
C ASP A 376 -23.86 24.50 -7.84
N ALA A 377 -24.83 23.78 -8.44
CA ALA A 377 -25.71 22.84 -7.73
C ALA A 377 -24.93 21.61 -7.22
N LEU A 378 -24.09 20.99 -8.06
CA LEU A 378 -23.23 19.86 -7.69
C LEU A 378 -22.31 20.22 -6.52
N ALA A 379 -21.69 21.41 -6.55
CA ALA A 379 -20.83 21.88 -5.46
C ALA A 379 -21.59 21.96 -4.13
N LYS A 380 -22.82 22.47 -4.15
CA LYS A 380 -23.70 22.55 -2.96
C LYS A 380 -24.08 21.17 -2.42
N GLU A 381 -24.31 20.18 -3.29
CA GLU A 381 -24.59 18.81 -2.86
C GLU A 381 -23.36 18.17 -2.21
N LEU A 382 -22.17 18.40 -2.77
CA LEU A 382 -20.92 17.87 -2.26
C LEU A 382 -20.45 18.56 -0.96
N CYS A 383 -20.95 19.75 -0.62
CA CYS A 383 -20.61 20.45 0.62
C CYS A 383 -21.61 20.18 1.76
N ARG A 384 -22.64 19.35 1.54
CA ARG A 384 -23.55 18.87 2.58
C ARG A 384 -22.97 17.64 3.27
#